data_5b9ab952f0b54d3dc5d58bf9296841c2
#
_entry.id   5b9ab952f0b54d3dc5d58bf9296841c2
#
_cell.length_a   1.000
_cell.length_b   1.000
_cell.length_c   1.000
_cell.angle_alpha   90.00
_cell.angle_beta   90.00
_cell.angle_gamma   90.00
#
_symmetry.space_group_name_H-M   'P 1'
#
loop_
_entity.id
_entity.type
_entity.pdbx_description
1 polymer ?
#
loop_
_entity_poly.entity_id
_entity_poly.type
_entity_poly.pdbx_seq_one_letter_code
_entity_poly.pdbx_strand_id
1 'polypeptide(L)'
;GWNTMNIFIYYSLLLICQLSQYRMTLPINLRNERILLLLDGHPSRFTFKACLILYLFDVDVVLIPPHTSHLLPAFDVVMASPLKTYFKEELIQQRFNAYIEDGVDLTKQTAQELRDSLIKSFISAMRKGASMENIESGFRKSGVVPLEPNQPLSSEFAMPQNTQNHDD
;
A
#
# COMPACT_ATOMS: atom_id res chain seq x y z
N GLY A 1 14.14 -8.52 -3.08
CA GLY A 1 14.11 -8.46 -4.55
C GLY A 1 13.34 -7.27 -5.05
N TRP A 2 13.87 -6.64 -6.08
CA TRP A 2 13.20 -5.52 -6.72
C TRP A 2 12.01 -6.02 -7.53
N ASN A 3 10.93 -5.25 -7.55
CA ASN A 3 9.77 -5.56 -8.38
C ASN A 3 10.17 -5.42 -9.86
N THR A 4 10.18 -6.54 -10.57
CA THR A 4 10.45 -6.55 -12.01
C THR A 4 9.14 -6.39 -12.79
N MET A 5 9.26 -6.01 -14.08
CA MET A 5 8.10 -5.91 -14.99
C MET A 5 7.26 -7.18 -15.01
N ASN A 6 7.90 -8.36 -14.99
CA ASN A 6 7.18 -9.64 -15.01
C ASN A 6 6.40 -9.88 -13.70
N ILE A 7 6.97 -9.50 -12.56
CA ILE A 7 6.31 -9.59 -11.28
C ILE A 7 5.07 -8.67 -11.26
N PHE A 8 5.19 -7.46 -11.83
CA PHE A 8 4.05 -6.54 -11.89
C PHE A 8 2.91 -7.06 -12.77
N ILE A 9 3.22 -7.71 -13.91
CA ILE A 9 2.20 -8.38 -14.72
C ILE A 9 1.48 -9.47 -13.91
N TYR A 10 2.22 -10.27 -13.15
CA TYR A 10 1.63 -11.30 -12.28
C TYR A 10 0.72 -10.68 -11.21
N TYR A 11 1.15 -9.60 -10.55
CA TYR A 11 0.30 -8.88 -9.60
C TYR A 11 -0.95 -8.27 -10.24
N SER A 12 -0.85 -7.77 -11.47
CA SER A 12 -2.00 -7.27 -12.21
C SER A 12 -3.06 -8.36 -12.44
N LEU A 13 -2.64 -9.58 -12.78
CA LEU A 13 -3.54 -10.73 -12.92
C LEU A 13 -4.20 -11.11 -11.59
N LEU A 14 -3.44 -11.16 -10.49
CA LEU A 14 -4.00 -11.42 -9.17
C LEU A 14 -5.01 -10.34 -8.75
N LEU A 15 -4.69 -9.07 -8.99
CA LEU A 15 -5.58 -7.95 -8.72
C LEU A 15 -6.89 -8.09 -9.48
N ILE A 16 -6.84 -8.42 -10.79
CA ILE A 16 -8.03 -8.65 -11.61
C ILE A 16 -8.89 -9.78 -11.04
N CYS A 17 -8.29 -10.90 -10.62
CA CYS A 17 -9.02 -11.98 -9.98
C CYS A 17 -9.77 -11.51 -8.72
N GLN A 18 -9.10 -10.75 -7.86
CA GLN A 18 -9.71 -10.19 -6.65
C GLN A 18 -10.81 -9.16 -6.96
N LEU A 19 -10.57 -8.26 -7.92
CA LEU A 19 -11.56 -7.29 -8.37
C LEU A 19 -12.79 -7.95 -8.99
N SER A 20 -12.60 -9.03 -9.75
CA SER A 20 -13.72 -9.80 -10.31
C SER A 20 -14.58 -10.40 -9.20
N GLN A 21 -13.98 -10.98 -8.16
CA GLN A 21 -14.70 -11.47 -7.00
C GLN A 21 -15.42 -10.33 -6.25
N TYR A 22 -14.75 -9.21 -6.05
CA TYR A 22 -15.34 -8.03 -5.40
C TYR A 22 -16.54 -7.49 -6.18
N ARG A 23 -16.45 -7.38 -7.51
CA ARG A 23 -17.57 -6.95 -8.37
C ARG A 23 -18.81 -7.82 -8.20
N MET A 24 -18.65 -9.11 -7.96
CA MET A 24 -19.80 -9.99 -7.70
C MET A 24 -20.55 -9.67 -6.40
N THR A 25 -19.91 -9.01 -5.45
CA THR A 25 -20.55 -8.55 -4.20
C THR A 25 -21.27 -7.21 -4.36
N LEU A 26 -21.00 -6.46 -5.42
CA LEU A 26 -21.62 -5.16 -5.67
C LEU A 26 -23.05 -5.27 -6.23
N PRO A 27 -23.87 -4.24 -6.05
CA PRO A 27 -25.13 -4.07 -6.79
C PRO A 27 -24.89 -4.14 -8.28
N ILE A 28 -25.86 -4.69 -9.03
CA ILE A 28 -25.71 -5.02 -10.47
C ILE A 28 -25.33 -3.80 -11.33
N ASN A 29 -25.84 -2.62 -10.97
CA ASN A 29 -25.55 -1.36 -11.66
C ASN A 29 -24.10 -0.86 -11.47
N LEU A 30 -23.38 -1.36 -10.44
CA LEU A 30 -22.00 -0.97 -10.15
C LEU A 30 -20.96 -2.00 -10.62
N ARG A 31 -21.39 -3.20 -11.03
CA ARG A 31 -20.47 -4.28 -11.41
C ARG A 31 -19.62 -3.99 -12.63
N ASN A 32 -20.14 -3.16 -13.54
CA ASN A 32 -19.50 -2.79 -14.81
C ASN A 32 -18.80 -1.42 -14.76
N GLU A 33 -18.79 -0.78 -13.57
CA GLU A 33 -18.06 0.48 -13.41
C GLU A 33 -16.55 0.26 -13.54
N ARG A 34 -15.88 1.21 -14.21
CA ARG A 34 -14.43 1.18 -14.34
C ARG A 34 -13.77 1.49 -13.01
N ILE A 35 -12.67 0.82 -12.73
CA ILE A 35 -11.89 1.00 -11.50
C ILE A 35 -10.67 1.84 -11.82
N LEU A 36 -10.40 2.85 -11.01
CA LEU A 36 -9.21 3.68 -11.13
C LEU A 36 -8.10 3.12 -10.22
N LEU A 37 -6.97 2.74 -10.85
CA LEU A 37 -5.77 2.31 -10.15
C LEU A 37 -4.71 3.41 -10.19
N LEU A 38 -4.42 3.99 -9.03
CA LEU A 38 -3.37 4.99 -8.88
C LEU A 38 -2.05 4.31 -8.57
N LEU A 39 -1.02 4.58 -9.37
CA LEU A 39 0.32 4.02 -9.20
C LEU A 39 1.36 5.13 -9.15
N ASP A 40 2.43 4.91 -8.38
CA ASP A 40 3.61 5.75 -8.49
C ASP A 40 4.30 5.57 -9.86
N GLY A 41 5.03 6.58 -10.29
CA GLY A 41 5.68 6.61 -11.61
C GLY A 41 6.91 5.71 -11.75
N HIS A 42 7.07 4.66 -10.91
CA HIS A 42 8.25 3.80 -11.01
C HIS A 42 8.21 2.95 -12.31
N PRO A 43 9.29 2.93 -13.13
CA PRO A 43 9.29 2.27 -14.44
C PRO A 43 8.92 0.78 -14.41
N SER A 44 9.19 0.06 -13.33
CA SER A 44 8.84 -1.37 -13.20
C SER A 44 7.33 -1.64 -13.18
N ARG A 45 6.51 -0.62 -12.92
CA ARG A 45 5.04 -0.71 -12.81
C ARG A 45 4.31 -0.25 -14.07
N PHE A 46 5.06 0.30 -15.04
CA PHE A 46 4.48 0.79 -16.28
C PHE A 46 4.98 -0.05 -17.47
N THR A 47 4.28 -1.15 -17.76
CA THR A 47 4.53 -1.94 -18.95
C THR A 47 3.28 -1.96 -19.82
N PHE A 48 3.46 -1.89 -21.14
CA PHE A 48 2.34 -1.97 -22.08
C PHE A 48 1.46 -3.21 -21.83
N LYS A 49 2.08 -4.38 -21.55
CA LYS A 49 1.34 -5.62 -21.27
C LYS A 49 0.46 -5.50 -20.02
N ALA A 50 1.00 -4.97 -18.91
CA ALA A 50 0.24 -4.83 -17.69
C ALA A 50 -0.91 -3.83 -17.86
N CYS A 51 -0.65 -2.68 -18.48
CA CYS A 51 -1.68 -1.67 -18.75
C CYS A 51 -2.76 -2.20 -19.68
N LEU A 52 -2.40 -2.94 -20.72
CA LEU A 52 -3.38 -3.56 -21.64
C LEU A 52 -4.24 -4.58 -20.91
N ILE A 53 -3.64 -5.45 -20.09
CA ILE A 53 -4.39 -6.44 -19.31
C ILE A 53 -5.37 -5.72 -18.37
N LEU A 54 -4.91 -4.74 -17.60
CA LEU A 54 -5.76 -3.98 -16.69
C LEU A 54 -6.91 -3.28 -17.44
N TYR A 55 -6.61 -2.62 -18.56
CA TYR A 55 -7.60 -1.95 -19.38
C TYR A 55 -8.70 -2.89 -19.92
N LEU A 56 -8.32 -4.10 -20.37
CA LEU A 56 -9.27 -5.12 -20.87
C LEU A 56 -10.23 -5.63 -19.79
N PHE A 57 -9.87 -5.44 -18.52
CA PHE A 57 -10.71 -5.79 -17.37
C PHE A 57 -11.29 -4.57 -16.64
N ASP A 58 -11.47 -3.46 -17.36
CA ASP A 58 -12.07 -2.22 -16.87
C ASP A 58 -11.34 -1.59 -15.69
N VAL A 59 -10.00 -1.65 -15.70
CA VAL A 59 -9.13 -0.96 -14.75
C VAL A 59 -8.31 0.09 -15.49
N ASP A 60 -8.57 1.36 -15.19
CA ASP A 60 -7.80 2.49 -15.70
C ASP A 60 -6.61 2.78 -14.80
N VAL A 61 -5.42 2.86 -15.39
CA VAL A 61 -4.19 3.16 -14.67
C VAL A 61 -3.86 4.64 -14.80
N VAL A 62 -3.71 5.31 -13.66
CA VAL A 62 -3.22 6.70 -13.60
C VAL A 62 -1.90 6.72 -12.83
N LEU A 63 -0.88 7.27 -13.46
CA LEU A 63 0.42 7.47 -12.84
C LEU A 63 0.43 8.78 -12.05
N ILE A 64 0.86 8.67 -10.82
CA ILE A 64 1.07 9.83 -9.95
C ILE A 64 2.39 10.50 -10.36
N PRO A 65 2.44 11.84 -10.47
CA PRO A 65 3.65 12.56 -10.83
C PRO A 65 4.83 12.21 -9.93
N PRO A 66 6.07 12.22 -10.45
CA PRO A 66 7.26 12.02 -9.65
C PRO A 66 7.33 13.02 -8.48
N HIS A 67 7.90 12.59 -7.36
CA HIS A 67 8.08 13.43 -6.16
C HIS A 67 6.80 13.91 -5.45
N THR A 68 5.62 13.36 -5.81
CA THR A 68 4.35 13.65 -5.12
C THR A 68 3.85 12.48 -4.27
N SER A 69 4.64 11.45 -4.10
CA SER A 69 4.26 10.23 -3.37
C SER A 69 3.94 10.47 -1.88
N HIS A 70 4.42 11.56 -1.30
CA HIS A 70 4.11 11.96 0.06
C HIS A 70 2.78 12.74 0.20
N LEU A 71 2.18 13.16 -0.92
CA LEU A 71 0.96 13.97 -0.94
C LEU A 71 -0.26 13.23 -1.49
N LEU A 72 -0.09 12.46 -2.55
CA LEU A 72 -1.19 11.94 -3.35
C LEU A 72 -1.56 10.47 -3.06
N PRO A 73 -0.64 9.51 -2.87
CA PRO A 73 -1.03 8.14 -2.58
C PRO A 73 -1.67 8.03 -1.20
N ALA A 74 -2.92 7.64 -1.17
CA ALA A 74 -3.68 7.44 0.07
C ALA A 74 -2.95 6.51 1.06
N PHE A 75 -2.23 5.52 0.53
CA PHE A 75 -1.43 4.60 1.34
C PHE A 75 -0.28 5.31 2.07
N ASP A 76 0.52 6.08 1.35
CA ASP A 76 1.70 6.74 1.93
C ASP A 76 1.30 7.86 2.91
N VAL A 77 0.20 8.55 2.62
CA VAL A 77 -0.28 9.67 3.44
C VAL A 77 -0.81 9.21 4.80
N VAL A 78 -1.51 8.07 4.87
CA VAL A 78 -2.20 7.66 6.10
C VAL A 78 -1.82 6.26 6.58
N MET A 79 -1.62 5.29 5.68
CA MET A 79 -1.51 3.90 6.07
C MET A 79 -0.07 3.45 6.37
N ALA A 80 0.93 4.02 5.70
CA ALA A 80 2.30 3.52 5.80
C ALA A 80 2.88 3.64 7.21
N SER A 81 2.60 4.72 7.93
CA SER A 81 3.10 4.93 9.30
C SER A 81 2.44 3.99 10.31
N PRO A 82 1.11 3.91 10.44
CA PRO A 82 0.45 2.94 11.31
C PRO A 82 0.84 1.49 10.98
N LEU A 83 0.93 1.14 9.71
CA LEU A 83 1.33 -0.20 9.29
C LEU A 83 2.73 -0.58 9.81
N LYS A 84 3.71 0.33 9.72
CA LYS A 84 5.05 0.11 10.26
C LYS A 84 5.03 -0.09 11.77
N THR A 85 4.20 0.66 12.48
CA THR A 85 4.04 0.54 13.93
C THR A 85 3.44 -0.81 14.29
N TYR A 86 2.30 -1.17 13.72
CA TYR A 86 1.66 -2.47 13.95
C TYR A 86 2.57 -3.64 13.56
N PHE A 87 3.32 -3.52 12.48
CA PHE A 87 4.26 -4.58 12.09
C PHE A 87 5.36 -4.80 13.13
N LYS A 88 5.93 -3.73 13.70
CA LYS A 88 6.91 -3.83 14.76
C LYS A 88 6.33 -4.46 16.05
N GLU A 89 5.14 -4.01 16.43
CA GLU A 89 4.42 -4.53 17.60
C GLU A 89 4.14 -6.03 17.45
N GLU A 90 3.57 -6.44 16.32
CA GLU A 90 3.28 -7.84 16.02
C GLU A 90 4.54 -8.71 16.02
N LEU A 91 5.61 -8.21 15.43
CA LEU A 91 6.88 -8.95 15.39
C LEU A 91 7.47 -9.12 16.80
N ILE A 92 7.42 -8.08 17.63
CA ILE A 92 7.88 -8.14 19.03
C ILE A 92 7.00 -9.13 19.80
N GLN A 93 5.69 -9.05 19.68
CA GLN A 93 4.76 -9.93 20.39
C GLN A 93 4.95 -11.39 20.00
N GLN A 94 5.10 -11.69 18.72
CA GLN A 94 5.35 -13.06 18.26
C GLN A 94 6.67 -13.61 18.80
N ARG A 95 7.72 -12.80 18.81
CA ARG A 95 9.02 -13.21 19.36
C ARG A 95 8.96 -13.42 20.86
N PHE A 96 8.27 -12.54 21.56
CA PHE A 96 8.06 -12.67 23.00
C PHE A 96 7.32 -13.97 23.32
N ASN A 97 6.21 -14.24 22.64
CA ASN A 97 5.44 -15.47 22.87
C ASN A 97 6.27 -16.72 22.56
N ALA A 98 6.98 -16.75 21.43
CA ALA A 98 7.83 -17.87 21.05
C ALA A 98 8.92 -18.14 22.10
N TYR A 99 9.51 -17.09 22.69
CA TYR A 99 10.53 -17.23 23.71
C TYR A 99 9.97 -17.67 25.07
N ILE A 100 8.89 -17.04 25.53
CA ILE A 100 8.32 -17.26 26.88
C ILE A 100 7.42 -18.49 26.93
N GLU A 101 6.54 -18.67 25.95
CA GLU A 101 5.51 -19.72 25.97
C GLU A 101 6.02 -21.03 25.35
N ASP A 102 6.74 -20.93 24.24
CA ASP A 102 7.21 -22.09 23.48
C ASP A 102 8.65 -22.49 23.81
N GLY A 103 9.38 -21.66 24.57
CA GLY A 103 10.79 -21.92 24.94
C GLY A 103 11.74 -21.92 23.74
N VAL A 104 11.37 -21.26 22.64
CA VAL A 104 12.13 -21.20 21.39
C VAL A 104 13.37 -20.33 21.57
N ASP A 105 14.55 -20.90 21.31
CA ASP A 105 15.79 -20.14 21.25
C ASP A 105 15.85 -19.32 19.95
N LEU A 106 15.55 -18.03 20.05
CA LEU A 106 15.49 -17.12 18.91
C LEU A 106 16.84 -16.98 18.18
N THR A 107 17.96 -17.36 18.80
CA THR A 107 19.28 -17.31 18.17
C THR A 107 19.51 -18.47 17.20
N LYS A 108 18.72 -19.52 17.31
CA LYS A 108 18.82 -20.75 16.50
C LYS A 108 17.75 -20.86 15.43
N GLN A 109 16.95 -19.81 15.22
CA GLN A 109 15.93 -19.81 14.18
C GLN A 109 16.53 -19.96 12.80
N THR A 110 15.91 -20.81 12.00
CA THR A 110 16.24 -20.95 10.58
C THR A 110 15.77 -19.73 9.78
N ALA A 111 16.38 -19.51 8.62
CA ALA A 111 15.94 -18.44 7.71
C ALA A 111 14.49 -18.60 7.25
N GLN A 112 13.97 -19.83 7.22
CA GLN A 112 12.56 -20.09 6.86
C GLN A 112 11.63 -19.69 7.99
N GLU A 113 11.90 -20.08 9.22
CA GLU A 113 11.10 -19.69 10.40
C GLU A 113 11.06 -18.17 10.58
N LEU A 114 12.20 -17.50 10.34
CA LEU A 114 12.23 -16.04 10.37
C LEU A 114 11.33 -15.42 9.30
N ARG A 115 11.36 -15.92 8.05
CA ARG A 115 10.48 -15.45 6.98
C ARG A 115 9.02 -15.69 7.31
N ASP A 116 8.66 -16.85 7.83
CA ASP A 116 7.28 -17.18 8.18
C ASP A 116 6.76 -16.27 9.30
N SER A 117 7.59 -15.96 10.28
CA SER A 117 7.28 -15.00 11.34
C SER A 117 7.07 -13.59 10.78
N LEU A 118 7.95 -13.12 9.89
CA LEU A 118 7.82 -11.82 9.23
C LEU A 118 6.53 -11.74 8.40
N ILE A 119 6.20 -12.78 7.64
CA ILE A 119 4.97 -12.82 6.83
C ILE A 119 3.73 -12.79 7.72
N LYS A 120 3.69 -13.60 8.77
CA LYS A 120 2.58 -13.62 9.73
C LYS A 120 2.38 -12.25 10.39
N SER A 121 3.46 -11.63 10.88
CA SER A 121 3.42 -10.29 11.48
C SER A 121 2.93 -9.25 10.49
N PHE A 122 3.38 -9.33 9.22
CA PHE A 122 2.95 -8.39 8.18
C PHE A 122 1.46 -8.55 7.85
N ILE A 123 0.96 -9.78 7.72
CA ILE A 123 -0.47 -10.02 7.46
C ILE A 123 -1.32 -9.50 8.62
N SER A 124 -0.91 -9.73 9.87
CA SER A 124 -1.61 -9.20 11.04
C SER A 124 -1.62 -7.67 11.06
N ALA A 125 -0.48 -7.06 10.82
CA ALA A 125 -0.34 -5.60 10.75
C ALA A 125 -1.19 -4.99 9.62
N MET A 126 -1.23 -5.64 8.45
CA MET A 126 -2.08 -5.20 7.33
C MET A 126 -3.56 -5.22 7.71
N ARG A 127 -4.03 -6.26 8.39
CA ARG A 127 -5.43 -6.34 8.85
C ARG A 127 -5.79 -5.22 9.82
N LYS A 128 -4.87 -4.84 10.70
CA LYS A 128 -5.05 -3.72 11.65
C LYS A 128 -4.96 -2.36 10.95
N GLY A 129 -3.95 -2.18 10.08
CA GLY A 129 -3.67 -0.91 9.41
C GLY A 129 -4.66 -0.59 8.28
N ALA A 130 -5.15 -1.60 7.55
CA ALA A 130 -6.09 -1.43 6.45
C ALA A 130 -7.56 -1.43 6.92
N SER A 131 -7.85 -0.73 8.02
CA SER A 131 -9.24 -0.49 8.42
C SER A 131 -9.95 0.41 7.42
N MET A 132 -11.28 0.28 7.31
CA MET A 132 -12.08 1.14 6.42
C MET A 132 -11.85 2.63 6.73
N GLU A 133 -11.79 2.98 8.01
CA GLU A 133 -11.54 4.34 8.47
C GLU A 133 -10.19 4.89 7.97
N ASN A 134 -9.12 4.10 8.08
CA ASN A 134 -7.80 4.49 7.59
C ASN A 134 -7.77 4.63 6.06
N ILE A 135 -8.44 3.73 5.35
CA ILE A 135 -8.54 3.79 3.89
C ILE A 135 -9.29 5.05 3.46
N GLU A 136 -10.48 5.30 4.00
CA GLU A 136 -11.28 6.49 3.68
C GLU A 136 -10.54 7.78 4.06
N SER A 137 -9.90 7.82 5.24
CA SER A 137 -9.09 8.95 5.67
C SER A 137 -7.92 9.20 4.70
N GLY A 138 -7.28 8.14 4.20
CA GLY A 138 -6.20 8.24 3.22
C GLY A 138 -6.66 8.88 1.91
N PHE A 139 -7.76 8.41 1.35
CA PHE A 139 -8.33 8.97 0.13
C PHE A 139 -8.80 10.42 0.31
N ARG A 140 -9.39 10.74 1.45
CA ARG A 140 -9.83 12.11 1.77
C ARG A 140 -8.65 13.07 1.93
N LYS A 141 -7.63 12.68 2.70
CA LYS A 141 -6.44 13.52 2.92
C LYS A 141 -5.60 13.73 1.67
N SER A 142 -5.58 12.76 0.77
CA SER A 142 -4.95 12.91 -0.54
C SER A 142 -5.76 13.74 -1.53
N GLY A 143 -7.00 14.11 -1.21
CA GLY A 143 -7.88 14.87 -2.09
C GLY A 143 -8.34 14.11 -3.34
N VAL A 144 -8.22 12.78 -3.33
CA VAL A 144 -8.63 11.92 -4.46
C VAL A 144 -10.11 11.58 -4.37
N VAL A 145 -10.62 11.31 -3.17
CA VAL A 145 -12.04 11.01 -2.93
C VAL A 145 -12.49 11.65 -1.62
N PRO A 146 -13.37 12.68 -1.65
CA PRO A 146 -13.84 13.41 -2.85
C PRO A 146 -12.69 14.11 -3.58
N LEU A 147 -12.89 14.44 -4.86
CA LEU A 147 -11.86 15.13 -5.64
C LEU A 147 -11.72 16.58 -5.17
N GLU A 148 -10.67 16.86 -4.43
CA GLU A 148 -10.32 18.17 -3.88
C GLU A 148 -8.86 18.52 -4.21
N PRO A 149 -8.57 19.12 -5.37
CA PRO A 149 -7.20 19.34 -5.83
C PRO A 149 -6.32 20.18 -4.88
N ASN A 150 -6.94 21.02 -4.07
CA ASN A 150 -6.22 21.88 -3.11
C ASN A 150 -5.92 21.18 -1.77
N GLN A 151 -6.54 20.05 -1.49
CA GLN A 151 -6.35 19.31 -0.24
C GLN A 151 -4.89 18.90 0.01
N PRO A 152 -4.16 18.34 -0.95
CA PRO A 152 -2.74 18.02 -0.77
C PRO A 152 -1.87 19.24 -0.51
N LEU A 153 -2.22 20.39 -1.11
CA LEU A 153 -1.46 21.63 -0.97
C LEU A 153 -1.61 22.27 0.41
N SER A 154 -2.68 21.98 1.13
CA SER A 154 -2.91 22.44 2.50
C SER A 154 -2.25 21.56 3.57
N SER A 155 -1.63 20.45 3.18
CA SER A 155 -0.96 19.55 4.11
C SER A 155 0.38 20.14 4.61
N GLU A 156 0.77 19.76 5.83
CA GLU A 156 2.07 20.16 6.41
C GLU A 156 3.26 19.74 5.53
N PHE A 157 3.09 18.68 4.72
CA PHE A 157 4.11 18.16 3.82
C PHE A 157 4.26 18.98 2.53
N ALA A 158 3.29 19.83 2.20
CA ALA A 158 3.34 20.71 1.02
C ALA A 158 4.07 22.03 1.32
N MET A 159 4.26 22.36 2.59
CA MET A 159 5.02 23.56 2.95
C MET A 159 6.52 23.35 2.65
N PRO A 160 7.18 24.28 1.95
CA PRO A 160 8.62 24.19 1.82
C PRO A 160 9.24 24.21 3.21
N GLN A 161 10.03 23.19 3.52
CA GLN A 161 10.85 23.23 4.72
C GLN A 161 11.73 24.47 4.57
N ASN A 162 11.55 25.46 5.43
CA ASN A 162 12.46 26.59 5.52
C ASN A 162 13.84 26.01 5.71
N THR A 163 14.66 26.07 4.66
CA THR A 163 16.10 25.90 4.76
C THR A 163 16.54 27.01 5.72
N GLN A 164 16.74 26.65 6.99
CA GLN A 164 17.50 27.48 7.90
C GLN A 164 18.87 27.61 7.25
N ASN A 165 19.11 28.76 6.63
CA ASN A 165 20.43 29.18 6.26
C ASN A 165 21.25 29.22 7.56
N HIS A 166 22.11 28.24 7.76
CA HIS A 166 23.24 28.38 8.61
C HIS A 166 24.26 29.23 7.83
N ASP A 167 24.03 30.53 7.87
CA ASP A 167 25.12 31.51 7.69
C ASP A 167 25.83 31.58 9.05
N ASP A 168 27.00 30.89 9.13
CA ASP A 168 28.13 31.20 9.99
C ASP A 168 29.40 30.59 9.38
#